data_17dbb587b1f32b4f10105f12b2aa7967
#
_entry.id   17dbb587b1f32b4f10105f12b2aa7967
#
_cell.length_a   1.000
_cell.length_b   1.000
_cell.length_c   1.000
_cell.angle_alpha   90.00
_cell.angle_beta   90.00
_cell.angle_gamma   90.00
#
_symmetry.space_group_name_H-M   'P 1'
#
loop_
_entity.id
_entity.type
_entity.pdbx_description
1 polymer ?
#
loop_
_entity_poly.entity_id
_entity_poly.type
_entity_poly.pdbx_seq_one_letter_code
_entity_poly.pdbx_strand_id
1 'polypeptide(L)'
;MKKIESRDNKWVKRLNGLKIKKNRDKEGVFVAEGLRFINEVPADWAVEAYAVSETFAEENDLSRYEKKAEVFCLPDGLFASVCDTENPQGILAVCKKLEWNERAVFAKENPFFLLAEELNDPGNLGTVIRTADACGADGVFLSKGSVDLYNPKVLRSTMGSLFHVPVFQNVDLNEISAKLKANEIPLYAAHLKGDRWPYDLNLKASCAFLIGNEARGLSEKAADLCDQWVKIPMPGQAESLNASIAAGVLMYEVVRQRLK
;
A
#
# COMPACT_ATOMS: atom_id res chain seq x y z
N MET A 1 22.27 8.26 -20.49
CA MET A 1 22.34 8.99 -19.19
C MET A 1 22.60 10.47 -19.43
N LYS A 2 21.92 11.38 -18.68
CA LYS A 2 22.12 12.84 -18.73
C LYS A 2 22.63 13.35 -17.39
N LYS A 3 23.70 14.16 -17.36
CA LYS A 3 24.19 14.75 -16.13
C LYS A 3 23.43 16.02 -15.76
N ILE A 4 23.13 16.21 -14.47
CA ILE A 4 22.48 17.40 -13.91
C ILE A 4 23.26 17.84 -12.68
N GLU A 5 23.86 19.02 -12.74
CA GLU A 5 24.73 19.54 -11.67
C GLU A 5 24.09 20.68 -10.86
N SER A 6 23.03 21.31 -11.40
CA SER A 6 22.43 22.50 -10.79
C SER A 6 21.15 22.18 -10.01
N ARG A 7 21.03 22.73 -8.80
CA ARG A 7 19.79 22.73 -8.01
C ARG A 7 18.62 23.45 -8.71
N ASP A 8 18.94 24.38 -9.61
CA ASP A 8 17.95 25.13 -10.38
C ASP A 8 17.39 24.38 -11.59
N ASN A 9 17.93 23.20 -11.89
CA ASN A 9 17.44 22.37 -12.97
C ASN A 9 15.97 21.98 -12.74
N LYS A 10 15.18 21.98 -13.82
CA LYS A 10 13.74 21.67 -13.80
C LYS A 10 13.43 20.30 -13.18
N TRP A 11 14.28 19.29 -13.42
CA TRP A 11 14.14 17.95 -12.88
C TRP A 11 14.33 17.92 -11.37
N VAL A 12 15.36 18.59 -10.86
CA VAL A 12 15.63 18.70 -9.42
C VAL A 12 14.46 19.40 -8.71
N LYS A 13 13.96 20.51 -9.29
CA LYS A 13 12.77 21.20 -8.76
C LYS A 13 11.53 20.31 -8.79
N ARG A 14 11.33 19.53 -9.85
CA ARG A 14 10.23 18.56 -9.97
C ARG A 14 10.33 17.49 -8.90
N LEU A 15 11.47 16.82 -8.74
CA LEU A 15 11.67 15.78 -7.73
C LEU A 15 11.36 16.29 -6.31
N ASN A 16 11.87 17.47 -5.96
CA ASN A 16 11.53 18.11 -4.69
C ASN A 16 10.04 18.43 -4.56
N GLY A 17 9.41 18.86 -5.67
CA GLY A 17 7.97 19.10 -5.72
C GLY A 17 7.15 17.83 -5.47
N LEU A 18 7.61 16.66 -5.92
CA LEU A 18 6.92 15.38 -5.76
C LEU A 18 6.93 14.84 -4.31
N LYS A 19 7.71 15.43 -3.40
CA LYS A 19 7.57 15.18 -1.96
C LYS A 19 6.18 15.59 -1.44
N ILE A 20 5.50 16.52 -2.10
CA ILE A 20 4.18 17.04 -1.74
C ILE A 20 3.09 16.23 -2.45
N LYS A 21 2.13 15.67 -1.68
CA LYS A 21 1.02 14.86 -2.18
C LYS A 21 0.27 15.54 -3.34
N LYS A 22 -0.11 16.82 -3.19
CA LYS A 22 -0.83 17.60 -4.21
C LYS A 22 -0.17 17.56 -5.59
N ASN A 23 1.17 17.62 -5.62
CA ASN A 23 1.92 17.60 -6.89
C ASN A 23 1.94 16.18 -7.48
N ARG A 24 2.11 15.14 -6.65
CA ARG A 24 2.00 13.74 -7.09
C ARG A 24 0.63 13.44 -7.68
N ASP A 25 -0.43 13.92 -7.05
CA ASP A 25 -1.80 13.74 -7.53
C ASP A 25 -2.03 14.47 -8.86
N LYS A 26 -1.55 15.71 -8.98
CA LYS A 26 -1.66 16.50 -10.20
C LYS A 26 -0.94 15.87 -11.39
N GLU A 27 0.25 15.29 -11.17
CA GLU A 27 1.06 14.69 -12.22
C GLU A 27 0.73 13.21 -12.47
N GLY A 28 -0.04 12.57 -11.59
CA GLY A 28 -0.36 11.15 -11.66
C GLY A 28 0.87 10.25 -11.47
N VAL A 29 1.84 10.68 -10.64
CA VAL A 29 3.10 9.98 -10.42
C VAL A 29 3.42 9.85 -8.93
N PHE A 30 4.38 8.97 -8.62
CA PHE A 30 5.02 8.88 -7.30
C PHE A 30 6.52 8.63 -7.45
N VAL A 31 7.27 8.82 -6.36
CA VAL A 31 8.71 8.56 -6.33
C VAL A 31 8.97 7.27 -5.58
N ALA A 32 9.55 6.29 -6.27
CA ALA A 32 10.09 5.07 -5.69
C ALA A 32 11.57 5.31 -5.35
N GLU A 33 11.94 5.15 -4.08
CA GLU A 33 13.30 5.39 -3.59
C GLU A 33 13.92 4.11 -3.05
N GLY A 34 15.15 3.84 -3.46
CA GLY A 34 15.96 2.73 -2.99
C GLY A 34 15.92 1.50 -3.89
N LEU A 35 17.09 0.86 -4.00
CA LEU A 35 17.34 -0.23 -4.94
C LEU A 35 16.38 -1.42 -4.75
N ARG A 36 16.10 -1.78 -3.49
CA ARG A 36 15.19 -2.90 -3.19
C ARG A 36 13.78 -2.64 -3.71
N PHE A 37 13.25 -1.45 -3.45
CA PHE A 37 11.91 -1.09 -3.90
C PHE A 37 11.84 -0.99 -5.44
N ILE A 38 12.88 -0.41 -6.06
CA ILE A 38 12.94 -0.27 -7.52
C ILE A 38 13.06 -1.63 -8.23
N ASN A 39 13.70 -2.61 -7.60
CA ASN A 39 13.80 -3.97 -8.16
C ASN A 39 12.45 -4.70 -8.22
N GLU A 40 11.49 -4.31 -7.38
CA GLU A 40 10.13 -4.86 -7.38
C GLU A 40 9.22 -4.18 -8.43
N VAL A 41 9.67 -3.09 -9.08
CA VAL A 41 8.89 -2.44 -10.13
C VAL A 41 8.74 -3.38 -11.33
N PRO A 42 7.51 -3.84 -11.67
CA PRO A 42 7.29 -4.75 -12.77
C PRO A 42 7.82 -4.20 -14.11
N ALA A 43 8.21 -5.11 -15.00
CA ALA A 43 8.82 -4.72 -16.28
C ALA A 43 7.88 -3.84 -17.14
N ASP A 44 6.59 -4.11 -17.08
CA ASP A 44 5.52 -3.39 -17.79
C ASP A 44 5.01 -2.14 -17.07
N TRP A 45 5.44 -1.91 -15.80
CA TRP A 45 5.03 -0.69 -15.08
C TRP A 45 5.66 0.55 -15.69
N ALA A 46 4.85 1.60 -15.89
CA ALA A 46 5.32 2.83 -16.53
C ALA A 46 6.22 3.64 -15.59
N VAL A 47 7.50 3.72 -15.93
CA VAL A 47 8.50 4.57 -15.30
C VAL A 47 8.80 5.72 -16.22
N GLU A 48 8.71 6.97 -15.75
CA GLU A 48 9.02 8.16 -16.55
C GLU A 48 10.51 8.43 -16.63
N ALA A 49 11.20 8.29 -15.52
CA ALA A 49 12.63 8.52 -15.42
C ALA A 49 13.24 7.88 -14.17
N TYR A 50 14.54 7.69 -14.21
CA TYR A 50 15.38 7.39 -13.06
C TYR A 50 16.28 8.57 -12.74
N ALA A 51 16.58 8.76 -11.47
CA ALA A 51 17.71 9.58 -11.04
C ALA A 51 18.67 8.71 -10.22
N VAL A 52 19.96 8.87 -10.49
CA VAL A 52 21.02 8.13 -9.80
C VAL A 52 22.06 9.11 -9.25
N SER A 53 22.73 8.74 -8.16
CA SER A 53 23.90 9.46 -7.70
C SER A 53 25.13 9.12 -8.56
N GLU A 54 26.16 9.97 -8.53
CA GLU A 54 27.43 9.70 -9.23
C GLU A 54 28.06 8.40 -8.73
N THR A 55 28.16 8.23 -7.41
CA THR A 55 28.69 7.00 -6.81
C THR A 55 27.89 5.76 -7.27
N PHE A 56 26.57 5.81 -7.28
CA PHE A 56 25.76 4.68 -7.76
C PHE A 56 26.01 4.38 -9.25
N ALA A 57 26.14 5.41 -10.07
CA ALA A 57 26.38 5.26 -11.51
C ALA A 57 27.76 4.66 -11.83
N GLU A 58 28.78 4.92 -10.98
CA GLU A 58 30.12 4.34 -11.12
C GLU A 58 30.18 2.87 -10.70
N GLU A 59 29.40 2.49 -9.68
CA GLU A 59 29.43 1.17 -9.08
C GLU A 59 28.47 0.15 -9.73
N ASN A 60 27.51 0.61 -10.56
CA ASN A 60 26.44 -0.24 -11.06
C ASN A 60 26.24 -0.16 -12.58
N ASP A 61 25.85 -1.27 -13.18
CA ASP A 61 25.37 -1.28 -14.58
C ASP A 61 23.98 -0.64 -14.70
N LEU A 62 23.91 0.45 -15.44
CA LEU A 62 22.68 1.21 -15.67
C LEU A 62 21.88 0.74 -16.88
N SER A 63 22.37 -0.21 -17.66
CA SER A 63 21.79 -0.64 -18.93
C SER A 63 20.31 -1.02 -18.84
N ARG A 64 19.90 -1.65 -17.73
CA ARG A 64 18.50 -2.06 -17.53
C ARG A 64 17.57 -0.84 -17.30
N TYR A 65 18.05 0.21 -16.64
CA TYR A 65 17.29 1.42 -16.40
C TYR A 65 17.20 2.28 -17.64
N GLU A 66 18.31 2.43 -18.38
CA GLU A 66 18.37 3.19 -19.64
C GLU A 66 17.49 2.59 -20.74
N LYS A 67 17.31 1.26 -20.76
CA LYS A 67 16.38 0.57 -21.67
C LYS A 67 14.92 0.89 -21.36
N LYS A 68 14.60 1.19 -20.09
CA LYS A 68 13.22 1.37 -19.63
C LYS A 68 12.79 2.84 -19.65
N ALA A 69 13.68 3.78 -19.25
CA ALA A 69 13.37 5.19 -19.17
C ALA A 69 14.64 6.05 -19.19
N GLU A 70 14.48 7.38 -19.26
CA GLU A 70 15.58 8.32 -19.18
C GLU A 70 16.26 8.26 -17.81
N VAL A 71 17.60 8.26 -17.78
CA VAL A 71 18.40 8.24 -16.56
C VAL A 71 19.13 9.57 -16.39
N PHE A 72 18.90 10.22 -15.27
CA PHE A 72 19.60 11.45 -14.85
C PHE A 72 20.62 11.11 -13.75
N CYS A 73 21.87 11.54 -13.96
CA CYS A 73 22.93 11.39 -12.97
C CYS A 73 23.13 12.74 -12.26
N LEU A 74 23.14 12.72 -10.94
CA LEU A 74 23.29 13.87 -10.07
C LEU A 74 24.52 13.67 -9.17
N PRO A 75 25.30 14.74 -8.86
CA PRO A 75 26.28 14.70 -7.78
C PRO A 75 25.64 14.19 -6.48
N ASP A 76 26.38 13.40 -5.69
CA ASP A 76 25.83 12.72 -4.50
C ASP A 76 25.12 13.66 -3.53
N GLY A 77 25.67 14.84 -3.28
CA GLY A 77 25.04 15.84 -2.42
C GLY A 77 23.74 16.43 -3.01
N LEU A 78 23.65 16.53 -4.34
CA LEU A 78 22.44 16.99 -5.01
C LEU A 78 21.39 15.86 -4.99
N PHE A 79 21.81 14.61 -5.23
CA PHE A 79 20.95 13.43 -5.16
C PHE A 79 20.34 13.30 -3.76
N ALA A 80 21.14 13.39 -2.72
CA ALA A 80 20.67 13.34 -1.32
C ALA A 80 19.61 14.42 -1.03
N SER A 81 19.73 15.62 -1.62
CA SER A 81 18.76 16.71 -1.40
C SER A 81 17.36 16.42 -1.97
N VAL A 82 17.23 15.55 -2.96
CA VAL A 82 15.95 15.16 -3.56
C VAL A 82 15.35 13.90 -2.94
N CYS A 83 16.14 13.13 -2.18
CA CYS A 83 15.70 11.94 -1.47
C CYS A 83 14.90 12.29 -0.22
N ASP A 84 14.11 11.31 0.27
CA ASP A 84 13.35 11.38 1.53
C ASP A 84 14.13 10.71 2.68
N THR A 85 15.03 9.77 2.37
CA THR A 85 15.86 9.08 3.35
C THR A 85 17.13 9.86 3.68
N GLU A 86 17.61 9.74 4.93
CA GLU A 86 18.89 10.35 5.37
C GLU A 86 20.09 9.71 4.69
N ASN A 87 20.03 8.39 4.45
CA ASN A 87 21.09 7.61 3.80
C ASN A 87 20.54 6.94 2.54
N PRO A 88 20.43 7.68 1.42
CA PRO A 88 19.85 7.16 0.19
C PRO A 88 20.74 6.11 -0.47
N GLN A 89 20.14 5.11 -1.10
CA GLN A 89 20.84 4.02 -1.80
C GLN A 89 21.31 4.40 -3.21
N GLY A 90 21.33 5.67 -3.55
CA GLY A 90 21.87 6.19 -4.80
C GLY A 90 20.95 6.06 -6.03
N ILE A 91 19.72 5.59 -5.88
CA ILE A 91 18.77 5.48 -6.99
C ILE A 91 17.35 5.79 -6.55
N LEU A 92 16.62 6.52 -7.40
CA LEU A 92 15.17 6.71 -7.32
C LEU A 92 14.54 6.63 -8.72
N ALA A 93 13.24 6.34 -8.76
CA ALA A 93 12.44 6.30 -9.99
C ALA A 93 11.17 7.15 -9.84
N VAL A 94 10.80 7.86 -10.89
CA VAL A 94 9.48 8.50 -11.02
C VAL A 94 8.56 7.54 -11.76
N CYS A 95 7.60 6.98 -11.04
CA CYS A 95 6.68 5.96 -11.53
C CYS A 95 5.28 6.55 -11.73
N LYS A 96 4.57 6.12 -12.76
CA LYS A 96 3.14 6.43 -12.92
C LYS A 96 2.33 5.72 -11.84
N LYS A 97 1.32 6.41 -11.30
CA LYS A 97 0.29 5.76 -10.51
C LYS A 97 -0.52 4.83 -11.42
N LEU A 98 -0.86 3.66 -10.92
CA LEU A 98 -1.71 2.73 -11.64
C LEU A 98 -3.13 2.81 -11.09
N GLU A 99 -4.11 2.84 -11.97
CA GLU A 99 -5.49 2.68 -11.62
C GLU A 99 -5.87 1.20 -11.76
N TRP A 100 -6.23 0.60 -10.64
CA TRP A 100 -6.68 -0.79 -10.59
C TRP A 100 -8.12 -0.91 -11.08
N ASN A 101 -8.42 -1.99 -11.79
CA ASN A 101 -9.78 -2.28 -12.23
C ASN A 101 -10.58 -2.94 -11.08
N GLU A 102 -11.38 -2.15 -10.38
CA GLU A 102 -12.20 -2.64 -9.27
C GLU A 102 -13.16 -3.77 -9.71
N ARG A 103 -13.76 -3.68 -10.89
CA ARG A 103 -14.66 -4.74 -11.38
C ARG A 103 -13.94 -6.07 -11.56
N ALA A 104 -12.69 -6.03 -11.98
CA ALA A 104 -11.90 -7.25 -12.17
C ALA A 104 -11.60 -7.96 -10.85
N VAL A 105 -11.37 -7.23 -9.75
CA VAL A 105 -11.12 -7.87 -8.44
C VAL A 105 -12.38 -8.48 -7.85
N PHE A 106 -13.55 -7.84 -8.04
CA PHE A 106 -14.84 -8.41 -7.61
C PHE A 106 -15.28 -9.63 -8.44
N ALA A 107 -14.82 -9.75 -9.68
CA ALA A 107 -15.15 -10.87 -10.56
C ALA A 107 -14.33 -12.14 -10.32
N LYS A 108 -13.38 -12.13 -9.41
CA LYS A 108 -12.57 -13.30 -9.05
C LYS A 108 -13.41 -14.37 -8.35
N GLU A 109 -12.97 -15.61 -8.45
CA GLU A 109 -13.56 -16.71 -7.70
C GLU A 109 -13.15 -16.60 -6.22
N ASN A 110 -14.13 -16.62 -5.31
CA ASN A 110 -13.93 -16.50 -3.87
C ASN A 110 -13.00 -15.34 -3.45
N PRO A 111 -13.28 -14.08 -3.86
CA PRO A 111 -12.40 -12.97 -3.58
C PRO A 111 -12.27 -12.73 -2.08
N PHE A 112 -11.07 -12.25 -1.70
CA PHE A 112 -10.74 -11.89 -0.34
C PHE A 112 -10.26 -10.44 -0.28
N PHE A 113 -10.94 -9.63 0.52
CA PHE A 113 -10.64 -8.21 0.65
C PHE A 113 -10.32 -7.79 2.08
N LEU A 114 -9.49 -6.76 2.19
CA LEU A 114 -9.30 -6.01 3.43
C LEU A 114 -9.75 -4.57 3.23
N LEU A 115 -10.59 -4.09 4.13
CA LEU A 115 -11.02 -2.70 4.21
C LEU A 115 -10.37 -2.05 5.44
N ALA A 116 -10.00 -0.79 5.37
CA ALA A 116 -9.48 -0.04 6.51
C ALA A 116 -10.17 1.32 6.63
N GLU A 117 -10.72 1.59 7.82
CA GLU A 117 -11.29 2.89 8.16
C GLU A 117 -10.22 3.78 8.76
N GLU A 118 -9.91 4.91 8.07
CA GLU A 118 -9.01 5.97 8.53
C GLU A 118 -7.68 5.46 9.14
N LEU A 119 -7.03 4.52 8.46
CA LEU A 119 -5.71 4.03 8.87
C LEU A 119 -4.67 5.13 8.66
N ASN A 120 -4.12 5.67 9.75
CA ASN A 120 -3.34 6.90 9.71
C ASN A 120 -1.83 6.70 9.84
N ASP A 121 -1.36 5.61 10.46
CA ASP A 121 0.07 5.35 10.58
C ASP A 121 0.64 4.77 9.27
N PRO A 122 1.66 5.42 8.67
CA PRO A 122 2.27 4.96 7.43
C PRO A 122 2.91 3.56 7.55
N GLY A 123 3.46 3.21 8.72
CA GLY A 123 4.06 1.91 8.98
C GLY A 123 3.00 0.80 9.01
N ASN A 124 1.86 1.07 9.66
CA ASN A 124 0.74 0.13 9.69
C ASN A 124 0.18 -0.09 8.29
N LEU A 125 -0.06 0.97 7.52
CA LEU A 125 -0.57 0.83 6.16
C LEU A 125 0.37 0.00 5.28
N GLY A 126 1.67 0.30 5.30
CA GLY A 126 2.64 -0.48 4.53
C GLY A 126 2.71 -1.94 4.96
N THR A 127 2.62 -2.21 6.27
CA THR A 127 2.59 -3.57 6.83
C THR A 127 1.32 -4.31 6.40
N VAL A 128 0.16 -3.64 6.43
CA VAL A 128 -1.13 -4.19 5.97
C VAL A 128 -1.04 -4.60 4.50
N ILE A 129 -0.54 -3.72 3.62
CA ILE A 129 -0.41 -4.01 2.19
C ILE A 129 0.54 -5.19 1.96
N ARG A 130 1.68 -5.21 2.64
CA ARG A 130 2.65 -6.31 2.55
C ARG A 130 2.06 -7.63 3.03
N THR A 131 1.29 -7.61 4.09
CA THR A 131 0.62 -8.82 4.61
C THR A 131 -0.50 -9.27 3.68
N ALA A 132 -1.25 -8.34 3.09
CA ALA A 132 -2.28 -8.62 2.10
C ALA A 132 -1.70 -9.33 0.86
N ASP A 133 -0.55 -8.87 0.37
CA ASP A 133 0.21 -9.53 -0.69
C ASP A 133 0.61 -10.97 -0.29
N ALA A 134 1.24 -11.12 0.86
CA ALA A 134 1.68 -12.43 1.36
C ALA A 134 0.51 -13.42 1.57
N CYS A 135 -0.69 -12.90 1.89
CA CYS A 135 -1.90 -13.70 2.09
C CYS A 135 -2.71 -13.92 0.81
N GLY A 136 -2.31 -13.34 -0.31
CA GLY A 136 -3.04 -13.43 -1.57
C GLY A 136 -4.38 -12.70 -1.55
N ALA A 137 -4.48 -11.58 -0.84
CA ALA A 137 -5.69 -10.76 -0.85
C ALA A 137 -5.91 -10.15 -2.24
N ASP A 138 -7.16 -10.12 -2.69
CA ASP A 138 -7.53 -9.64 -4.01
C ASP A 138 -7.66 -8.13 -4.09
N GLY A 139 -7.70 -7.44 -2.95
CA GLY A 139 -7.68 -5.99 -2.88
C GLY A 139 -7.70 -5.45 -1.46
N VAL A 140 -7.16 -4.23 -1.33
CA VAL A 140 -7.20 -3.42 -0.10
C VAL A 140 -7.95 -2.14 -0.39
N PHE A 141 -8.95 -1.82 0.42
CA PHE A 141 -9.79 -0.62 0.28
C PHE A 141 -9.55 0.32 1.47
N LEU A 142 -9.08 1.52 1.17
CA LEU A 142 -8.74 2.55 2.16
C LEU A 142 -9.80 3.65 2.15
N SER A 143 -10.49 3.85 3.27
CA SER A 143 -11.47 4.92 3.37
C SER A 143 -10.84 6.30 3.20
N LYS A 144 -11.68 7.31 2.94
CA LYS A 144 -11.29 8.71 3.07
C LYS A 144 -10.73 8.95 4.47
N GLY A 145 -9.68 9.77 4.58
CA GLY A 145 -9.00 10.03 5.85
C GLY A 145 -7.83 9.10 6.15
N SER A 146 -7.64 8.01 5.41
CA SER A 146 -6.44 7.18 5.52
C SER A 146 -5.19 7.91 5.01
N VAL A 147 -4.03 7.51 5.51
CA VAL A 147 -2.73 8.04 5.07
C VAL A 147 -2.54 7.80 3.57
N ASP A 148 -1.87 8.74 2.91
CA ASP A 148 -1.57 8.65 1.49
C ASP A 148 -0.73 7.40 1.17
N LEU A 149 -1.23 6.55 0.27
CA LEU A 149 -0.55 5.34 -0.21
C LEU A 149 0.86 5.63 -0.74
N TYR A 150 1.02 6.77 -1.41
CA TYR A 150 2.28 7.19 -2.01
C TYR A 150 3.14 8.07 -1.10
N ASN A 151 2.85 8.08 0.21
CA ASN A 151 3.75 8.62 1.21
C ASN A 151 5.06 7.79 1.21
N PRO A 152 6.25 8.41 1.20
CA PRO A 152 7.52 7.69 1.14
C PRO A 152 7.69 6.62 2.24
N LYS A 153 7.20 6.88 3.46
CA LYS A 153 7.26 5.91 4.56
C LYS A 153 6.33 4.71 4.31
N VAL A 154 5.15 4.93 3.71
CA VAL A 154 4.25 3.83 3.29
C VAL A 154 4.94 2.98 2.24
N LEU A 155 5.43 3.61 1.17
CA LEU A 155 6.09 2.92 0.05
C LEU A 155 7.23 2.02 0.54
N ARG A 156 8.11 2.55 1.39
CA ARG A 156 9.20 1.74 1.98
C ARG A 156 8.69 0.56 2.78
N SER A 157 7.63 0.76 3.56
CA SER A 157 7.06 -0.29 4.42
C SER A 157 6.37 -1.40 3.63
N THR A 158 5.89 -1.13 2.41
CA THR A 158 5.29 -2.16 1.53
C THR A 158 6.31 -3.14 0.97
N MET A 159 7.59 -2.76 0.91
CA MET A 159 8.68 -3.57 0.32
C MET A 159 8.36 -4.06 -1.11
N GLY A 160 7.64 -3.27 -1.91
CA GLY A 160 7.25 -3.60 -3.29
C GLY A 160 5.86 -4.20 -3.45
N SER A 161 5.21 -4.68 -2.39
CA SER A 161 3.87 -5.29 -2.45
C SER A 161 2.79 -4.38 -3.06
N LEU A 162 3.03 -3.05 -3.09
CA LEU A 162 2.18 -2.09 -3.80
C LEU A 162 1.97 -2.46 -5.28
N PHE A 163 2.95 -3.10 -5.91
CA PHE A 163 2.88 -3.48 -7.33
C PHE A 163 2.10 -4.77 -7.57
N HIS A 164 1.80 -5.55 -6.53
CA HIS A 164 1.18 -6.87 -6.62
C HIS A 164 -0.28 -6.88 -6.17
N VAL A 165 -0.63 -6.05 -5.17
CA VAL A 165 -1.97 -6.00 -4.59
C VAL A 165 -2.71 -4.75 -5.05
N PRO A 166 -3.92 -4.89 -5.60
CA PRO A 166 -4.79 -3.75 -5.86
C PRO A 166 -5.11 -2.96 -4.59
N VAL A 167 -4.78 -1.67 -4.58
CA VAL A 167 -5.09 -0.77 -3.46
C VAL A 167 -5.96 0.38 -3.95
N PHE A 168 -7.18 0.45 -3.42
CA PHE A 168 -8.17 1.48 -3.73
C PHE A 168 -8.20 2.51 -2.62
N GLN A 169 -7.93 3.77 -2.95
CA GLN A 169 -7.85 4.87 -1.97
C GLN A 169 -9.09 5.73 -2.00
N ASN A 170 -9.34 6.43 -0.87
CA ASN A 170 -10.44 7.40 -0.72
C ASN A 170 -11.82 6.81 -1.01
N VAL A 171 -12.01 5.51 -0.75
CA VAL A 171 -13.29 4.85 -0.97
C VAL A 171 -14.33 5.33 0.05
N ASP A 172 -15.59 5.34 -0.37
CA ASP A 172 -16.73 5.46 0.54
C ASP A 172 -17.12 4.06 1.05
N LEU A 173 -17.04 3.87 2.36
CA LEU A 173 -17.34 2.56 2.98
C LEU A 173 -18.77 2.11 2.73
N ASN A 174 -19.74 3.04 2.61
CA ASN A 174 -21.12 2.67 2.28
C ASN A 174 -21.22 2.11 0.86
N GLU A 175 -20.54 2.75 -0.10
CA GLU A 175 -20.54 2.28 -1.49
C GLU A 175 -19.86 0.91 -1.62
N ILE A 176 -18.73 0.71 -0.96
CA ILE A 176 -18.01 -0.58 -1.00
C ILE A 176 -18.81 -1.66 -0.28
N SER A 177 -19.42 -1.39 0.89
CA SER A 177 -20.30 -2.33 1.59
C SER A 177 -21.49 -2.75 0.71
N ALA A 178 -22.13 -1.80 0.02
CA ALA A 178 -23.21 -2.11 -0.91
C ALA A 178 -22.75 -3.00 -2.07
N LYS A 179 -21.53 -2.76 -2.62
CA LYS A 179 -20.94 -3.62 -3.66
C LYS A 179 -20.63 -5.02 -3.15
N LEU A 180 -20.06 -5.15 -1.95
CA LEU A 180 -19.80 -6.45 -1.31
C LEU A 180 -21.10 -7.22 -1.17
N LYS A 181 -22.14 -6.60 -0.63
CA LYS A 181 -23.47 -7.21 -0.47
C LYS A 181 -24.09 -7.64 -1.81
N ALA A 182 -23.98 -6.80 -2.84
CA ALA A 182 -24.49 -7.13 -4.18
C ALA A 182 -23.76 -8.31 -4.84
N ASN A 183 -22.53 -8.61 -4.40
CA ASN A 183 -21.74 -9.76 -4.86
C ASN A 183 -21.73 -10.92 -3.86
N GLU A 184 -22.59 -10.90 -2.85
CA GLU A 184 -22.71 -11.94 -1.82
C GLU A 184 -21.39 -12.19 -1.06
N ILE A 185 -20.59 -11.13 -0.85
CA ILE A 185 -19.32 -11.18 -0.12
C ILE A 185 -19.57 -10.66 1.30
N PRO A 186 -19.54 -11.52 2.33
CA PRO A 186 -19.76 -11.09 3.70
C PRO A 186 -18.62 -10.18 4.18
N LEU A 187 -19.02 -9.10 4.87
CA LEU A 187 -18.11 -8.14 5.48
C LEU A 187 -18.08 -8.31 7.00
N TYR A 188 -16.91 -8.60 7.55
CA TYR A 188 -16.68 -8.83 8.97
C TYR A 188 -15.95 -7.65 9.62
N ALA A 189 -16.55 -7.05 10.66
CA ALA A 189 -15.89 -6.01 11.46
C ALA A 189 -14.91 -6.61 12.47
N ALA A 190 -13.64 -6.21 12.45
CA ALA A 190 -12.71 -6.49 13.54
C ALA A 190 -13.05 -5.60 14.74
N HIS A 191 -13.81 -6.13 15.71
CA HIS A 191 -14.35 -5.34 16.79
C HIS A 191 -14.22 -6.03 18.16
N LEU A 192 -13.80 -5.28 19.19
CA LEU A 192 -13.56 -5.83 20.55
C LEU A 192 -14.82 -6.42 21.20
N LYS A 193 -16.00 -5.91 20.84
CA LYS A 193 -17.29 -6.41 21.34
C LYS A 193 -17.89 -7.52 20.44
N GLY A 194 -17.13 -8.03 19.46
CA GLY A 194 -17.59 -9.13 18.62
C GLY A 194 -17.96 -10.36 19.43
N ASP A 195 -18.97 -11.07 19.00
CA ASP A 195 -19.51 -12.29 19.62
C ASP A 195 -19.05 -13.58 18.94
N ARG A 196 -18.32 -13.44 17.82
CA ARG A 196 -17.75 -14.55 17.07
C ARG A 196 -16.22 -14.45 16.98
N TRP A 197 -15.59 -15.58 16.88
CA TRP A 197 -14.17 -15.64 16.59
C TRP A 197 -13.93 -15.86 15.10
N PRO A 198 -12.83 -15.38 14.52
CA PRO A 198 -12.50 -15.63 13.12
C PRO A 198 -12.47 -17.13 12.76
N TYR A 199 -12.15 -17.97 13.74
CA TYR A 199 -12.08 -19.44 13.60
C TYR A 199 -13.45 -20.09 13.36
N ASP A 200 -14.54 -19.43 13.77
CA ASP A 200 -15.92 -19.93 13.64
C ASP A 200 -16.54 -19.58 12.30
N LEU A 201 -15.85 -18.75 11.48
CA LEU A 201 -16.33 -18.31 10.20
C LEU A 201 -15.94 -19.30 9.09
N ASN A 202 -16.74 -19.34 8.02
CA ASN A 202 -16.34 -19.99 6.78
C ASN A 202 -15.60 -19.00 5.88
N LEU A 203 -14.28 -18.99 5.94
CA LEU A 203 -13.42 -18.10 5.17
C LEU A 203 -12.84 -18.78 3.91
N LYS A 204 -13.30 -19.98 3.56
CA LYS A 204 -12.95 -20.65 2.30
C LYS A 204 -13.64 -19.99 1.09
N ALA A 205 -14.85 -19.51 1.30
CA ALA A 205 -15.61 -18.72 0.34
C ALA A 205 -15.13 -17.26 0.30
N SER A 206 -15.80 -16.43 -0.49
CA SER A 206 -15.59 -15.00 -0.55
C SER A 206 -15.71 -14.36 0.83
N CYS A 207 -14.86 -13.42 1.18
CA CYS A 207 -14.93 -12.71 2.46
C CYS A 207 -14.21 -11.36 2.40
N ALA A 208 -14.63 -10.47 3.29
CA ALA A 208 -13.97 -9.19 3.50
C ALA A 208 -13.87 -8.90 5.01
N PHE A 209 -12.77 -8.28 5.44
CA PHE A 209 -12.62 -7.77 6.79
C PHE A 209 -12.51 -6.26 6.78
N LEU A 210 -13.12 -5.61 7.75
CA LEU A 210 -12.97 -4.19 8.02
C LEU A 210 -12.21 -3.99 9.33
N ILE A 211 -11.08 -3.29 9.27
CA ILE A 211 -10.30 -2.86 10.43
C ILE A 211 -10.46 -1.37 10.66
N GLY A 212 -10.33 -0.94 11.90
CA GLY A 212 -10.48 0.46 12.29
C GLY A 212 -9.16 1.21 12.43
N ASN A 213 -9.31 2.47 12.79
CA ASN A 213 -8.23 3.39 13.14
C ASN A 213 -7.44 2.89 14.36
N GLU A 214 -6.15 3.19 14.41
CA GLU A 214 -5.22 2.74 15.47
C GLU A 214 -5.61 3.19 16.88
N ALA A 215 -6.14 4.40 17.00
CA ALA A 215 -6.45 4.99 18.29
C ALA A 215 -7.92 4.80 18.72
N ARG A 216 -8.84 4.84 17.74
CA ARG A 216 -10.30 4.88 17.99
C ARG A 216 -10.99 3.55 17.68
N GLY A 217 -10.31 2.63 17.00
CA GLY A 217 -10.94 1.43 16.44
C GLY A 217 -11.90 1.77 15.30
N LEU A 218 -12.88 0.92 15.06
CA LEU A 218 -13.96 1.16 14.12
C LEU A 218 -14.97 2.15 14.69
N SER A 219 -15.45 3.07 13.84
CA SER A 219 -16.62 3.90 14.18
C SER A 219 -17.89 3.01 14.22
N GLU A 220 -18.88 3.41 15.03
CA GLU A 220 -20.18 2.72 15.07
C GLU A 220 -20.78 2.62 13.68
N LYS A 221 -20.74 3.71 12.90
CA LYS A 221 -21.26 3.75 11.53
C LYS A 221 -20.60 2.73 10.62
N ALA A 222 -19.27 2.57 10.70
CA ALA A 222 -18.54 1.61 9.89
C ALA A 222 -18.79 0.17 10.35
N ALA A 223 -18.88 -0.05 11.66
CA ALA A 223 -19.21 -1.36 12.22
C ALA A 223 -20.63 -1.82 11.85
N ASP A 224 -21.59 -0.90 11.77
CA ASP A 224 -22.99 -1.18 11.38
C ASP A 224 -23.14 -1.55 9.89
N LEU A 225 -22.15 -1.26 9.05
CA LEU A 225 -22.11 -1.70 7.65
C LEU A 225 -21.78 -3.19 7.50
N CYS A 226 -21.25 -3.82 8.55
CA CYS A 226 -20.75 -5.17 8.51
C CYS A 226 -21.84 -6.18 8.85
N ASP A 227 -21.77 -7.36 8.22
CA ASP A 227 -22.75 -8.44 8.45
C ASP A 227 -22.57 -9.08 9.82
N GLN A 228 -21.33 -9.07 10.36
CA GLN A 228 -21.00 -9.65 11.67
C GLN A 228 -19.76 -8.99 12.27
N TRP A 229 -19.75 -8.90 13.61
CA TRP A 229 -18.59 -8.42 14.36
C TRP A 229 -17.78 -9.63 14.85
N VAL A 230 -16.47 -9.60 14.60
CA VAL A 230 -15.56 -10.67 14.98
C VAL A 230 -14.47 -10.15 15.93
N LYS A 231 -14.17 -10.94 16.95
CA LYS A 231 -13.18 -10.62 17.97
C LYS A 231 -12.01 -11.59 17.89
N ILE A 232 -10.80 -11.05 17.79
CA ILE A 232 -9.58 -11.85 17.97
C ILE A 232 -9.46 -12.18 19.46
N PRO A 233 -9.36 -13.47 19.86
CA PRO A 233 -9.19 -13.84 21.26
C PRO A 233 -7.91 -13.27 21.84
N MET A 234 -8.00 -12.62 22.99
CA MET A 234 -6.87 -12.07 23.74
C MET A 234 -6.91 -12.60 25.17
N PRO A 235 -6.29 -13.77 25.45
CA PRO A 235 -6.31 -14.35 26.79
C PRO A 235 -5.39 -13.64 27.79
N GLY A 236 -4.54 -12.73 27.31
CA GLY A 236 -3.66 -11.91 28.13
C GLY A 236 -4.35 -10.65 28.67
N GLN A 237 -3.54 -9.67 29.14
CA GLN A 237 -4.04 -8.42 29.73
C GLN A 237 -4.10 -7.26 28.73
N ALA A 238 -3.68 -7.47 27.47
CA ALA A 238 -3.75 -6.43 26.45
C ALA A 238 -5.21 -6.14 26.06
N GLU A 239 -5.58 -4.86 25.99
CA GLU A 239 -6.93 -4.44 25.63
C GLU A 239 -7.19 -4.59 24.12
N SER A 240 -6.15 -4.40 23.29
CA SER A 240 -6.23 -4.46 21.83
C SER A 240 -4.89 -4.86 21.22
N LEU A 241 -4.92 -5.23 19.93
CA LEU A 241 -3.74 -5.39 19.09
C LEU A 241 -3.50 -4.14 18.26
N ASN A 242 -2.25 -3.93 17.85
CA ASN A 242 -1.94 -2.98 16.79
C ASN A 242 -2.77 -3.32 15.54
N ALA A 243 -3.24 -2.31 14.80
CA ALA A 243 -4.15 -2.47 13.66
C ALA A 243 -3.58 -3.39 12.56
N SER A 244 -2.28 -3.26 12.23
CA SER A 244 -1.65 -4.11 11.23
C SER A 244 -1.46 -5.55 11.71
N ILE A 245 -1.24 -5.77 13.00
CA ILE A 245 -1.18 -7.11 13.60
C ILE A 245 -2.56 -7.75 13.58
N ALA A 246 -3.62 -7.02 13.98
CA ALA A 246 -4.99 -7.51 13.90
C ALA A 246 -5.37 -7.92 12.47
N ALA A 247 -5.07 -7.05 11.50
CA ALA A 247 -5.24 -7.35 10.07
C ALA A 247 -4.50 -8.64 9.68
N GLY A 248 -3.24 -8.78 10.10
CA GLY A 248 -2.43 -9.96 9.80
C GLY A 248 -3.03 -11.25 10.35
N VAL A 249 -3.50 -11.25 11.61
CA VAL A 249 -4.16 -12.42 12.22
C VAL A 249 -5.40 -12.82 11.42
N LEU A 250 -6.25 -11.86 11.03
CA LEU A 250 -7.47 -12.14 10.26
C LEU A 250 -7.15 -12.65 8.85
N MET A 251 -6.19 -12.03 8.17
CA MET A 251 -5.78 -12.45 6.82
C MET A 251 -5.14 -13.85 6.83
N TYR A 252 -4.30 -14.17 7.80
CA TYR A 252 -3.70 -15.50 7.92
C TYR A 252 -4.71 -16.57 8.33
N GLU A 253 -5.81 -16.23 9.00
CA GLU A 253 -6.91 -17.18 9.23
C GLU A 253 -7.60 -17.56 7.90
N VAL A 254 -7.77 -16.62 6.96
CA VAL A 254 -8.24 -16.95 5.61
C VAL A 254 -7.28 -17.93 4.93
N VAL A 255 -5.98 -17.63 4.95
CA VAL A 255 -4.94 -18.51 4.38
C VAL A 255 -5.00 -19.90 5.02
N ARG A 256 -5.06 -19.98 6.36
CA ARG A 256 -5.13 -21.26 7.08
C ARG A 256 -6.31 -22.11 6.64
N GLN A 257 -7.47 -21.50 6.42
CA GLN A 257 -8.66 -22.23 5.99
C GLN A 257 -8.62 -22.65 4.52
N ARG A 258 -8.04 -21.81 3.66
CA ARG A 258 -7.96 -22.07 2.20
C ARG A 258 -6.85 -23.05 1.81
N LEU A 259 -5.81 -23.19 2.62
CA LEU A 259 -4.72 -24.17 2.40
C LEU A 259 -5.06 -25.59 2.89
N LYS A 260 -6.20 -25.79 3.54
CA LYS A 260 -6.70 -27.11 3.97
C LYS A 260 -7.79 -27.60 3.03
#